data_d89b1545643ee20a7826ec3456ed6378
#
_entry.id   d89b1545643ee20a7826ec3456ed6378
#
_cell.length_a   1.000
_cell.length_b   1.000
_cell.length_c   1.000
_cell.angle_alpha   90.00
_cell.angle_beta   90.00
_cell.angle_gamma   90.00
#
_symmetry.space_group_name_H-M   'P 1'
#
loop_
_entity.id
_entity.type
_entity.pdbx_description
1 polymer ?
#
loop_
_entity_poly.entity_id
_entity_poly.type
_entity_poly.pdbx_seq_one_letter_code
_entity_poly.pdbx_strand_id
1 'polypeptide(L)'
;MPLVTSKEMFEKAYNGGYAIGAFNVNNMEIIQGITEAAAELKAPLILQVSKGARAYANRTYLKKLVEAAVIETGLPIVLHLDHGDSFELCKSCIEDGFTSVMIDASSKPFAENIALTRQVVEYARDHGVVVEAELGTLAGIEDEVNVSAEDSSYTRPEEVEEFVSKTGCDSLAIAIGTSHGAYKFKPGTKPQLRFDVLEEVSRRLPGFPIVLHGSSSVPQDLVAKVNQYGGNMPGAIGVPEDQLRKAASLSVCKINIDSDLRLAMTASIREHFALHPADFDPRQYLKPARQAIKELVTHKIVDVLGCDGKAF
;
A
#
# COMPACT_ATOMS: atom_id res chain seq x y z
N MET A 1 -6.15 -20.91 -7.64
CA MET A 1 -7.07 -20.52 -6.54
C MET A 1 -7.75 -19.22 -6.93
N PRO A 2 -8.96 -18.89 -6.44
CA PRO A 2 -9.55 -17.56 -6.65
C PRO A 2 -8.80 -16.50 -5.83
N LEU A 3 -8.99 -15.22 -6.17
CA LEU A 3 -8.63 -14.10 -5.30
C LEU A 3 -9.33 -14.25 -3.95
N VAL A 4 -8.69 -13.79 -2.88
CA VAL A 4 -9.20 -13.88 -1.50
C VAL A 4 -9.45 -12.49 -0.91
N THR A 5 -10.24 -12.41 0.17
CA THR A 5 -10.36 -11.19 0.96
C THR A 5 -9.21 -11.07 1.96
N SER A 6 -8.98 -9.88 2.50
CA SER A 6 -7.93 -9.66 3.50
C SER A 6 -8.30 -10.15 4.92
N LYS A 7 -9.55 -10.56 5.16
CA LYS A 7 -10.06 -10.83 6.51
C LYS A 7 -9.21 -11.85 7.29
N GLU A 8 -9.06 -13.06 6.76
CA GLU A 8 -8.25 -14.09 7.42
C GLU A 8 -6.76 -13.74 7.48
N MET A 9 -6.25 -13.06 6.44
CA MET A 9 -4.88 -12.60 6.42
C MET A 9 -4.61 -11.60 7.55
N PHE A 10 -5.51 -10.65 7.76
CA PHE A 10 -5.37 -9.65 8.82
C PHE A 10 -5.50 -10.25 10.22
N GLU A 11 -6.38 -11.22 10.40
CA GLU A 11 -6.48 -11.96 11.67
C GLU A 11 -5.15 -12.68 12.00
N LYS A 12 -4.57 -13.38 11.01
CA LYS A 12 -3.26 -14.02 11.17
C LYS A 12 -2.14 -13.00 11.41
N ALA A 13 -2.16 -11.87 10.70
CA ALA A 13 -1.16 -10.82 10.83
C ALA A 13 -1.21 -10.18 12.23
N TYR A 14 -2.40 -9.82 12.71
CA TYR A 14 -2.62 -9.26 14.04
C TYR A 14 -2.09 -10.18 15.13
N ASN A 15 -2.49 -11.46 15.09
CA ASN A 15 -2.09 -12.45 16.09
C ASN A 15 -0.61 -12.83 15.98
N GLY A 16 -0.02 -12.73 14.80
CA GLY A 16 1.37 -13.07 14.52
C GLY A 16 2.37 -11.93 14.71
N GLY A 17 1.91 -10.69 14.92
CA GLY A 17 2.78 -9.52 15.06
C GLY A 17 3.59 -9.21 13.80
N TYR A 18 2.96 -9.35 12.62
CA TYR A 18 3.53 -9.00 11.32
C TYR A 18 2.53 -8.20 10.48
N ALA A 19 2.99 -7.55 9.43
CA ALA A 19 2.12 -6.87 8.48
C ALA A 19 2.19 -7.50 7.09
N ILE A 20 1.15 -7.30 6.29
CA ILE A 20 1.09 -7.71 4.90
C ILE A 20 1.40 -6.50 4.02
N GLY A 21 2.31 -6.67 3.07
CA GLY A 21 2.61 -5.63 2.10
C GLY A 21 1.46 -5.44 1.11
N ALA A 22 0.99 -4.21 1.00
CA ALA A 22 0.08 -3.78 -0.04
C ALA A 22 0.88 -2.98 -1.07
N PHE A 23 1.12 -3.61 -2.21
CA PHE A 23 2.00 -3.10 -3.24
C PHE A 23 1.19 -2.54 -4.40
N ASN A 24 1.42 -1.26 -4.75
CA ASN A 24 0.76 -0.62 -5.88
C ASN A 24 1.26 -1.16 -7.21
N VAL A 25 0.34 -1.48 -8.10
CA VAL A 25 0.64 -2.06 -9.41
C VAL A 25 0.02 -1.25 -10.54
N ASN A 26 0.79 -1.03 -11.61
CA ASN A 26 0.35 -0.31 -12.80
C ASN A 26 0.87 -0.90 -14.11
N ASN A 27 1.74 -1.92 -14.08
CA ASN A 27 2.22 -2.61 -15.27
C ASN A 27 2.61 -4.08 -14.96
N MET A 28 2.96 -4.83 -16.00
CA MET A 28 3.28 -6.25 -15.90
C MET A 28 4.56 -6.51 -15.09
N GLU A 29 5.61 -5.73 -15.32
CA GLU A 29 6.93 -5.96 -14.71
C GLU A 29 6.89 -5.75 -13.18
N ILE A 30 6.12 -4.75 -12.72
CA ILE A 30 5.90 -4.52 -11.29
C ILE A 30 5.16 -5.72 -10.68
N ILE A 31 4.06 -6.17 -11.29
CA ILE A 31 3.30 -7.34 -10.80
C ILE A 31 4.20 -8.58 -10.74
N GLN A 32 4.98 -8.85 -11.78
CA GLN A 32 5.86 -10.01 -11.84
C GLN A 32 6.94 -9.94 -10.75
N GLY A 33 7.63 -8.81 -10.59
CA GLY A 33 8.66 -8.66 -9.56
C GLY A 33 8.12 -8.87 -8.15
N ILE A 34 6.95 -8.30 -7.83
CA ILE A 34 6.28 -8.48 -6.54
C ILE A 34 5.89 -9.94 -6.31
N THR A 35 5.21 -10.55 -7.27
CA THR A 35 4.64 -11.88 -7.10
C THR A 35 5.70 -12.99 -7.09
N GLU A 36 6.81 -12.82 -7.81
CA GLU A 36 7.96 -13.70 -7.73
C GLU A 36 8.62 -13.69 -6.35
N ALA A 37 8.84 -12.51 -5.78
CA ALA A 37 9.39 -12.38 -4.43
C ALA A 37 8.46 -13.04 -3.39
N ALA A 38 7.16 -12.74 -3.46
CA ALA A 38 6.18 -13.28 -2.54
C ALA A 38 6.05 -14.82 -2.68
N ALA A 39 6.11 -15.37 -3.89
CA ALA A 39 6.04 -16.81 -4.13
C ALA A 39 7.25 -17.56 -3.56
N GLU A 40 8.46 -17.04 -3.79
CA GLU A 40 9.69 -17.64 -3.25
C GLU A 40 9.71 -17.66 -1.72
N LEU A 41 9.18 -16.61 -1.11
CA LEU A 41 9.10 -16.45 0.34
C LEU A 41 7.83 -17.05 0.96
N LYS A 42 6.90 -17.56 0.16
CA LYS A 42 5.58 -18.01 0.61
C LYS A 42 4.89 -16.97 1.50
N ALA A 43 4.90 -15.71 1.05
CA ALA A 43 4.33 -14.58 1.76
C ALA A 43 2.91 -14.26 1.30
N PRO A 44 1.99 -13.86 2.20
CA PRO A 44 0.69 -13.33 1.80
C PRO A 44 0.85 -11.99 1.08
N LEU A 45 -0.08 -11.65 0.20
CA LEU A 45 0.10 -10.53 -0.73
C LEU A 45 -1.19 -9.76 -0.98
N ILE A 46 -1.08 -8.44 -0.94
CA ILE A 46 -2.11 -7.51 -1.42
C ILE A 46 -1.53 -6.77 -2.64
N LEU A 47 -2.16 -6.93 -3.80
CA LEU A 47 -1.93 -6.10 -4.97
C LEU A 47 -2.98 -5.01 -5.01
N GLN A 48 -2.55 -3.76 -4.93
CA GLN A 48 -3.47 -2.63 -4.88
C GLN A 48 -3.38 -1.76 -6.13
N VAL A 49 -4.53 -1.24 -6.53
CA VAL A 49 -4.72 -0.46 -7.76
C VAL A 49 -5.39 0.85 -7.38
N SER A 50 -4.71 1.96 -7.65
CA SER A 50 -5.29 3.30 -7.52
C SER A 50 -6.20 3.63 -8.72
N LYS A 51 -7.01 4.68 -8.59
CA LYS A 51 -7.82 5.23 -9.67
C LYS A 51 -6.94 5.58 -10.90
N GLY A 52 -5.79 6.22 -10.66
CA GLY A 52 -4.83 6.59 -11.69
C GLY A 52 -4.22 5.38 -12.40
N ALA A 53 -3.79 4.37 -11.66
CA ALA A 53 -3.27 3.12 -12.24
C ALA A 53 -4.33 2.40 -13.09
N ARG A 54 -5.59 2.37 -12.60
CA ARG A 54 -6.72 1.78 -13.33
C ARG A 54 -7.04 2.52 -14.63
N ALA A 55 -6.91 3.84 -14.63
CA ALA A 55 -7.08 4.66 -15.84
C ALA A 55 -5.92 4.47 -16.83
N TYR A 56 -4.68 4.44 -16.32
CA TYR A 56 -3.47 4.28 -17.13
C TYR A 56 -3.42 2.93 -17.86
N ALA A 57 -3.50 1.83 -17.11
CA ALA A 57 -3.31 0.49 -17.66
C ALA A 57 -4.60 -0.16 -18.19
N ASN A 58 -5.75 0.49 -17.99
CA ASN A 58 -7.08 -0.07 -18.21
C ASN A 58 -7.46 -1.17 -17.19
N ARG A 59 -8.69 -1.09 -16.70
CA ARG A 59 -9.23 -1.99 -15.66
C ARG A 59 -9.14 -3.48 -16.02
N THR A 60 -9.36 -3.81 -17.30
CA THR A 60 -9.35 -5.20 -17.77
C THR A 60 -7.95 -5.79 -17.78
N TYR A 61 -6.94 -5.02 -18.25
CA TYR A 61 -5.56 -5.50 -18.29
C TYR A 61 -5.02 -5.77 -16.89
N LEU A 62 -5.16 -4.84 -15.96
CA LEU A 62 -4.66 -5.04 -14.59
C LEU A 62 -5.32 -6.23 -13.92
N LYS A 63 -6.65 -6.35 -14.01
CA LYS A 63 -7.36 -7.51 -13.47
C LYS A 63 -6.81 -8.83 -14.04
N LYS A 64 -6.61 -8.91 -15.36
CA LYS A 64 -6.11 -10.13 -16.01
C LYS A 64 -4.65 -10.43 -15.65
N LEU A 65 -3.82 -9.43 -15.45
CA LEU A 65 -2.45 -9.60 -14.95
C LEU A 65 -2.44 -10.15 -13.51
N VAL A 66 -3.32 -9.64 -12.65
CA VAL A 66 -3.46 -10.16 -11.29
C VAL A 66 -4.02 -11.58 -11.28
N GLU A 67 -5.03 -11.89 -12.09
CA GLU A 67 -5.54 -13.26 -12.27
C GLU A 67 -4.44 -14.21 -12.75
N ALA A 68 -3.60 -13.77 -13.69
CA ALA A 68 -2.44 -14.56 -14.15
C ALA A 68 -1.46 -14.79 -13.00
N ALA A 69 -1.15 -13.79 -12.19
CA ALA A 69 -0.27 -13.93 -11.03
C ALA A 69 -0.80 -14.97 -10.02
N VAL A 70 -2.10 -15.00 -9.77
CA VAL A 70 -2.74 -16.03 -8.92
C VAL A 70 -2.54 -17.44 -9.50
N ILE A 71 -2.71 -17.59 -10.81
CA ILE A 71 -2.55 -18.89 -11.48
C ILE A 71 -1.10 -19.38 -11.42
N GLU A 72 -0.14 -18.50 -11.73
CA GLU A 72 1.29 -18.83 -11.80
C GLU A 72 1.89 -19.14 -10.42
N THR A 73 1.47 -18.39 -9.39
CA THR A 73 2.10 -18.50 -8.06
C THR A 73 1.35 -19.42 -7.09
N GLY A 74 0.04 -19.58 -7.28
CA GLY A 74 -0.83 -20.28 -6.32
C GLY A 74 -0.96 -19.58 -4.98
N LEU A 75 -0.48 -18.34 -4.83
CA LEU A 75 -0.59 -17.56 -3.59
C LEU A 75 -2.02 -17.08 -3.33
N PRO A 76 -2.40 -16.93 -2.06
CA PRO A 76 -3.58 -16.17 -1.71
C PRO A 76 -3.30 -14.67 -1.94
N ILE A 77 -3.91 -14.09 -2.98
CA ILE A 77 -3.75 -12.69 -3.36
C ILE A 77 -5.06 -11.94 -3.14
N VAL A 78 -4.97 -10.77 -2.52
CA VAL A 78 -6.05 -9.79 -2.43
C VAL A 78 -5.89 -8.77 -3.56
N LEU A 79 -6.96 -8.52 -4.31
CA LEU A 79 -7.02 -7.38 -5.24
C LEU A 79 -7.79 -6.24 -4.56
N HIS A 80 -7.09 -5.14 -4.30
CA HIS A 80 -7.55 -4.02 -3.48
C HIS A 80 -7.61 -2.71 -4.28
N LEU A 81 -8.71 -1.95 -4.12
CA LEU A 81 -8.78 -0.56 -4.55
C LEU A 81 -8.12 0.32 -3.50
N ASP A 82 -7.09 1.08 -3.91
CA ASP A 82 -6.37 2.04 -3.10
C ASP A 82 -6.96 3.45 -3.29
N HIS A 83 -7.28 4.15 -2.21
CA HIS A 83 -7.86 5.50 -2.18
C HIS A 83 -9.09 5.70 -3.11
N GLY A 84 -10.14 4.94 -2.88
CA GLY A 84 -11.42 5.18 -3.56
C GLY A 84 -12.03 6.52 -3.10
N ASP A 85 -12.24 7.45 -4.03
CA ASP A 85 -12.73 8.80 -3.76
C ASP A 85 -14.26 8.94 -3.72
N SER A 86 -14.97 7.87 -4.07
CA SER A 86 -16.42 7.89 -4.22
C SER A 86 -17.05 6.51 -4.11
N PHE A 87 -18.32 6.48 -3.73
CA PHE A 87 -19.11 5.25 -3.75
C PHE A 87 -19.13 4.60 -5.14
N GLU A 88 -19.25 5.39 -6.20
CA GLU A 88 -19.34 4.89 -7.58
C GLU A 88 -18.04 4.17 -8.01
N LEU A 89 -16.87 4.68 -7.60
CA LEU A 89 -15.60 4.04 -7.88
C LEU A 89 -15.47 2.72 -7.11
N CYS A 90 -15.77 2.71 -5.81
CA CYS A 90 -15.77 1.48 -5.01
C CYS A 90 -16.72 0.43 -5.60
N LYS A 91 -17.97 0.82 -5.92
CA LYS A 91 -18.96 -0.03 -6.57
C LYS A 91 -18.43 -0.62 -7.88
N SER A 92 -17.86 0.22 -8.76
CA SER A 92 -17.30 -0.24 -10.03
C SER A 92 -16.16 -1.25 -9.84
N CYS A 93 -15.30 -1.08 -8.82
CA CYS A 93 -14.25 -2.03 -8.52
C CYS A 93 -14.79 -3.35 -7.97
N ILE A 94 -15.79 -3.30 -7.10
CA ILE A 94 -16.50 -4.49 -6.59
C ILE A 94 -17.12 -5.29 -7.76
N GLU A 95 -17.83 -4.62 -8.66
CA GLU A 95 -18.41 -5.24 -9.85
C GLU A 95 -17.36 -5.82 -10.81
N ASP A 96 -16.16 -5.23 -10.85
CA ASP A 96 -15.03 -5.76 -11.60
C ASP A 96 -14.36 -6.97 -10.92
N GLY A 97 -14.76 -7.34 -9.69
CA GLY A 97 -14.26 -8.50 -8.96
C GLY A 97 -13.07 -8.22 -8.04
N PHE A 98 -12.91 -6.98 -7.59
CA PHE A 98 -12.01 -6.67 -6.48
C PHE A 98 -12.52 -7.34 -5.21
N THR A 99 -11.62 -7.88 -4.40
CA THR A 99 -11.97 -8.57 -3.15
C THR A 99 -11.82 -7.69 -1.92
N SER A 100 -11.29 -6.49 -2.11
CA SER A 100 -11.13 -5.45 -1.09
C SER A 100 -11.21 -4.08 -1.74
N VAL A 101 -11.83 -3.11 -1.08
CA VAL A 101 -11.86 -1.71 -1.53
C VAL A 101 -11.61 -0.79 -0.35
N MET A 102 -10.88 0.31 -0.59
CA MET A 102 -10.80 1.41 0.34
C MET A 102 -11.72 2.55 -0.10
N ILE A 103 -12.47 3.11 0.84
CA ILE A 103 -13.12 4.40 0.69
C ILE A 103 -12.36 5.44 1.53
N ASP A 104 -11.80 6.43 0.87
CA ASP A 104 -11.12 7.54 1.51
C ASP A 104 -12.03 8.77 1.55
N ALA A 105 -12.64 8.97 2.68
CA ALA A 105 -13.43 10.15 3.01
C ALA A 105 -12.81 10.95 4.17
N SER A 106 -11.51 10.78 4.43
CA SER A 106 -10.79 11.41 5.54
C SER A 106 -10.75 12.94 5.47
N SER A 107 -10.87 13.50 4.27
CA SER A 107 -10.98 14.96 4.05
C SER A 107 -12.36 15.55 4.36
N LYS A 108 -13.37 14.69 4.59
CA LYS A 108 -14.74 15.12 4.90
C LYS A 108 -14.96 15.29 6.40
N PRO A 109 -15.98 16.07 6.82
CA PRO A 109 -16.41 16.07 8.21
C PRO A 109 -16.72 14.66 8.72
N PHE A 110 -16.44 14.37 9.99
CA PHE A 110 -16.55 13.05 10.61
C PHE A 110 -17.88 12.33 10.32
N ALA A 111 -19.00 13.05 10.44
CA ALA A 111 -20.32 12.47 10.16
C ALA A 111 -20.53 12.11 8.67
N GLU A 112 -19.93 12.88 7.76
CA GLU A 112 -20.01 12.59 6.32
C GLU A 112 -19.08 11.42 5.95
N ASN A 113 -17.90 11.34 6.57
CA ASN A 113 -17.01 10.20 6.44
C ASN A 113 -17.73 8.91 6.88
N ILE A 114 -18.37 8.92 8.05
CA ILE A 114 -19.17 7.77 8.52
C ILE A 114 -20.27 7.41 7.51
N ALA A 115 -21.03 8.38 7.02
CA ALA A 115 -22.15 8.12 6.12
C ALA A 115 -21.69 7.50 4.79
N LEU A 116 -20.65 8.05 4.18
CA LEU A 116 -20.10 7.53 2.92
C LEU A 116 -19.44 6.16 3.10
N THR A 117 -18.64 5.99 4.15
CA THR A 117 -18.01 4.69 4.46
C THR A 117 -19.06 3.62 4.68
N ARG A 118 -20.10 3.91 5.47
CA ARG A 118 -21.21 2.98 5.71
C ARG A 118 -21.91 2.58 4.41
N GLN A 119 -22.18 3.52 3.52
CA GLN A 119 -22.78 3.24 2.22
C GLN A 119 -21.97 2.23 1.40
N VAL A 120 -20.64 2.39 1.39
CA VAL A 120 -19.73 1.45 0.71
C VAL A 120 -19.74 0.09 1.39
N VAL A 121 -19.69 0.06 2.73
CA VAL A 121 -19.70 -1.18 3.53
C VAL A 121 -20.97 -1.98 3.29
N GLU A 122 -22.14 -1.33 3.29
CA GLU A 122 -23.42 -2.00 3.03
C GLU A 122 -23.43 -2.66 1.64
N TYR A 123 -22.97 -1.95 0.61
CA TYR A 123 -22.89 -2.49 -0.75
C TYR A 123 -21.85 -3.63 -0.86
N ALA A 124 -20.65 -3.43 -0.30
CA ALA A 124 -19.56 -4.42 -0.36
C ALA A 124 -19.93 -5.74 0.34
N ARG A 125 -20.66 -5.67 1.46
CA ARG A 125 -21.12 -6.83 2.22
C ARG A 125 -22.00 -7.77 1.40
N ASP A 126 -22.90 -7.23 0.60
CA ASP A 126 -23.77 -8.01 -0.28
C ASP A 126 -22.98 -8.74 -1.39
N HIS A 127 -21.74 -8.33 -1.63
CA HIS A 127 -20.86 -8.91 -2.66
C HIS A 127 -19.70 -9.72 -2.05
N GLY A 128 -19.62 -9.87 -0.72
CA GLY A 128 -18.54 -10.59 -0.04
C GLY A 128 -17.19 -9.90 -0.14
N VAL A 129 -17.15 -8.57 -0.27
CA VAL A 129 -15.96 -7.74 -0.38
C VAL A 129 -15.71 -7.01 0.94
N VAL A 130 -14.46 -6.92 1.36
CA VAL A 130 -14.07 -6.20 2.58
C VAL A 130 -13.77 -4.72 2.29
N VAL A 131 -13.98 -3.87 3.30
CA VAL A 131 -13.84 -2.41 3.18
C VAL A 131 -12.83 -1.88 4.17
N GLU A 132 -11.85 -1.13 3.64
CA GLU A 132 -10.92 -0.29 4.39
C GLU A 132 -11.46 1.14 4.42
N ALA A 133 -11.33 1.83 5.54
CA ALA A 133 -11.66 3.23 5.70
C ALA A 133 -10.49 4.01 6.30
N GLU A 134 -10.57 5.34 6.36
CA GLU A 134 -9.51 6.19 6.90
C GLU A 134 -10.02 7.23 7.88
N LEU A 135 -9.28 7.39 8.98
CA LEU A 135 -9.40 8.47 9.96
C LEU A 135 -8.08 9.21 10.16
N GLY A 136 -8.16 10.53 10.26
CA GLY A 136 -7.03 11.43 10.12
C GLY A 136 -6.73 11.65 8.63
N THR A 137 -5.95 12.66 8.31
CA THR A 137 -5.67 13.06 6.91
C THR A 137 -4.16 13.11 6.71
N LEU A 138 -3.64 12.25 5.84
CA LEU A 138 -2.22 12.23 5.53
C LEU A 138 -1.85 13.37 4.58
N ALA A 139 -0.71 14.05 4.86
CA ALA A 139 -0.12 15.00 3.92
C ALA A 139 0.55 14.28 2.75
N GLY A 140 0.86 15.03 1.68
CA GLY A 140 1.66 14.59 0.55
C GLY A 140 0.88 14.39 -0.73
N ILE A 141 1.57 13.90 -1.75
CA ILE A 141 1.03 13.71 -3.10
C ILE A 141 1.20 12.25 -3.49
N GLU A 142 0.09 11.59 -3.82
CA GLU A 142 0.06 10.23 -4.38
C GLU A 142 -1.12 10.13 -5.34
N ASP A 143 -0.81 9.91 -6.61
CA ASP A 143 -1.77 9.92 -7.73
C ASP A 143 -2.71 11.15 -7.67
N GLU A 144 -4.00 10.99 -7.42
CA GLU A 144 -4.97 12.09 -7.30
C GLU A 144 -5.06 12.69 -5.89
N VAL A 145 -4.46 12.05 -4.88
CA VAL A 145 -4.43 12.58 -3.50
C VAL A 145 -3.35 13.65 -3.40
N ASN A 146 -3.75 14.88 -3.03
CA ASN A 146 -2.85 15.99 -2.83
C ASN A 146 -3.30 16.80 -1.61
N VAL A 147 -2.63 16.58 -0.48
CA VAL A 147 -2.94 17.20 0.81
C VAL A 147 -1.73 18.00 1.31
N SER A 148 -1.94 19.28 1.61
CA SER A 148 -0.90 20.12 2.20
C SER A 148 -0.58 19.67 3.64
N ALA A 149 0.61 20.03 4.14
CA ALA A 149 0.95 19.76 5.53
C ALA A 149 0.03 20.50 6.54
N GLU A 150 -0.56 21.62 6.12
CA GLU A 150 -1.48 22.42 6.93
C GLU A 150 -2.86 21.78 7.03
N ASP A 151 -3.27 21.04 6.00
CA ASP A 151 -4.57 20.35 5.95
C ASP A 151 -4.50 18.92 6.50
N SER A 152 -3.31 18.43 6.84
CA SER A 152 -3.11 17.11 7.43
C SER A 152 -3.46 17.09 8.92
N SER A 153 -3.96 15.96 9.40
CA SER A 153 -4.30 15.77 10.80
C SER A 153 -4.01 14.36 11.28
N TYR A 154 -3.48 14.21 12.49
CA TYR A 154 -3.36 12.91 13.13
C TYR A 154 -4.73 12.31 13.44
N THR A 155 -4.81 10.99 13.42
CA THR A 155 -5.99 10.28 13.91
C THR A 155 -6.21 10.60 15.38
N ARG A 156 -7.47 10.87 15.73
CA ARG A 156 -7.92 11.10 17.12
C ARG A 156 -8.39 9.77 17.70
N PRO A 157 -7.65 9.18 18.65
CA PRO A 157 -7.97 7.84 19.16
C PRO A 157 -9.37 7.73 19.78
N GLU A 158 -9.89 8.83 20.31
CA GLU A 158 -11.24 8.89 20.91
C GLU A 158 -12.38 8.70 19.90
N GLU A 159 -12.13 8.88 18.61
CA GLU A 159 -13.14 8.78 17.55
C GLU A 159 -13.22 7.36 16.93
N VAL A 160 -12.19 6.50 17.10
CA VAL A 160 -12.07 5.24 16.34
C VAL A 160 -13.17 4.22 16.69
N GLU A 161 -13.57 4.14 17.96
CA GLU A 161 -14.60 3.20 18.42
C GLU A 161 -15.97 3.56 17.82
N GLU A 162 -16.32 4.85 17.86
CA GLU A 162 -17.55 5.35 17.27
C GLU A 162 -17.56 5.14 15.75
N PHE A 163 -16.44 5.47 15.09
CA PHE A 163 -16.30 5.31 13.64
C PHE A 163 -16.50 3.86 13.19
N VAL A 164 -15.73 2.94 13.77
CA VAL A 164 -15.78 1.51 13.40
C VAL A 164 -17.18 0.92 13.69
N SER A 165 -17.77 1.26 14.85
CA SER A 165 -19.09 0.73 15.21
C SER A 165 -20.20 1.25 14.30
N LYS A 166 -20.12 2.50 13.83
CA LYS A 166 -21.13 3.11 12.95
C LYS A 166 -20.98 2.76 11.49
N THR A 167 -19.75 2.53 11.04
CA THR A 167 -19.45 2.21 9.62
C THR A 167 -19.51 0.72 9.35
N GLY A 168 -19.00 -0.09 10.30
CA GLY A 168 -18.82 -1.53 10.13
C GLY A 168 -17.71 -1.87 9.12
N CYS A 169 -16.71 -1.00 8.91
CA CYS A 169 -15.54 -1.28 8.07
C CYS A 169 -14.71 -2.44 8.63
N ASP A 170 -13.95 -3.12 7.77
CA ASP A 170 -13.17 -4.31 8.12
C ASP A 170 -11.74 -4.00 8.55
N SER A 171 -11.21 -2.83 8.17
CA SER A 171 -9.90 -2.30 8.59
C SER A 171 -9.90 -0.78 8.57
N LEU A 172 -8.97 -0.17 9.31
CA LEU A 172 -8.87 1.27 9.46
C LEU A 172 -7.46 1.78 9.20
N ALA A 173 -7.32 2.63 8.19
CA ALA A 173 -6.13 3.42 7.99
C ALA A 173 -6.09 4.58 8.98
N ILE A 174 -4.92 4.79 9.60
CA ILE A 174 -4.70 5.86 10.58
C ILE A 174 -3.52 6.74 10.21
N ALA A 175 -3.62 8.01 10.53
CA ALA A 175 -2.57 9.01 10.35
C ALA A 175 -1.74 9.13 11.64
N ILE A 176 -0.52 8.62 11.62
CA ILE A 176 0.42 8.67 12.76
C ILE A 176 1.75 9.33 12.41
N GLY A 177 1.78 10.15 11.36
CA GLY A 177 2.97 10.88 10.91
C GLY A 177 3.64 10.30 9.67
N THR A 178 2.99 9.38 8.97
CA THR A 178 3.35 9.00 7.60
C THR A 178 2.86 10.06 6.61
N SER A 179 3.39 10.06 5.38
CA SER A 179 3.01 11.01 4.34
C SER A 179 3.14 10.35 2.96
N HIS A 180 2.30 10.75 2.01
CA HIS A 180 2.33 10.24 0.64
C HIS A 180 3.55 10.73 -0.16
N GLY A 181 3.92 10.00 -1.22
CA GLY A 181 5.01 10.36 -2.13
C GLY A 181 6.41 10.06 -1.59
N ALA A 182 7.44 10.55 -2.30
CA ALA A 182 8.86 10.33 -1.98
C ALA A 182 9.49 11.44 -1.12
N TYR A 183 8.81 12.54 -0.92
CA TYR A 183 9.27 13.72 -0.17
C TYR A 183 8.47 13.88 1.11
N LYS A 184 8.51 12.84 1.96
CA LYS A 184 7.66 12.76 3.15
C LYS A 184 8.08 13.70 4.27
N PHE A 185 9.36 14.00 4.36
CA PHE A 185 9.94 14.76 5.47
C PHE A 185 10.94 15.81 4.97
N LYS A 186 11.15 16.86 5.76
CA LYS A 186 12.18 17.87 5.45
C LYS A 186 13.58 17.25 5.53
N PRO A 187 14.48 17.57 4.59
CA PRO A 187 15.89 17.13 4.68
C PRO A 187 16.52 17.44 6.05
N GLY A 188 17.24 16.45 6.60
CA GLY A 188 17.90 16.58 7.91
C GLY A 188 17.00 16.34 9.12
N THR A 189 15.69 16.07 8.94
CA THR A 189 14.85 15.63 10.05
C THR A 189 14.97 14.12 10.28
N LYS A 190 14.73 13.68 11.53
CA LYS A 190 14.55 12.27 11.85
C LYS A 190 13.05 12.01 11.95
N PRO A 191 12.45 11.35 10.95
CA PRO A 191 11.02 11.02 11.00
C PRO A 191 10.72 10.16 12.22
N GLN A 192 9.61 10.45 12.89
CA GLN A 192 9.18 9.69 14.05
C GLN A 192 7.68 9.51 14.03
N LEU A 193 7.23 8.26 13.99
CA LEU A 193 5.83 7.93 14.03
C LEU A 193 5.26 8.12 15.44
N ARG A 194 4.01 8.53 15.52
CA ARG A 194 3.25 8.71 16.76
C ARG A 194 2.75 7.35 17.28
N PHE A 195 3.68 6.59 17.87
CA PHE A 195 3.35 5.31 18.48
C PHE A 195 2.37 5.43 19.64
N ASP A 196 2.37 6.55 20.35
CA ASP A 196 1.38 6.86 21.36
C ASP A 196 -0.06 6.82 20.81
N VAL A 197 -0.28 7.33 19.60
CA VAL A 197 -1.58 7.26 18.90
C VAL A 197 -1.89 5.81 18.51
N LEU A 198 -0.93 5.09 17.91
CA LEU A 198 -1.13 3.70 17.51
C LEU A 198 -1.45 2.78 18.72
N GLU A 199 -0.72 2.93 19.82
CA GLU A 199 -0.93 2.15 21.03
C GLU A 199 -2.31 2.42 21.65
N GLU A 200 -2.76 3.68 21.68
CA GLU A 200 -4.09 4.04 22.19
C GLU A 200 -5.21 3.54 21.26
N VAL A 201 -5.04 3.64 19.92
CA VAL A 201 -5.98 3.04 18.95
C VAL A 201 -6.07 1.53 19.14
N SER A 202 -4.92 0.84 19.27
CA SER A 202 -4.87 -0.60 19.49
C SER A 202 -5.57 -1.02 20.80
N ARG A 203 -5.44 -0.21 21.84
CA ARG A 203 -6.10 -0.44 23.12
C ARG A 203 -7.62 -0.30 23.03
N ARG A 204 -8.11 0.66 22.22
CA ARG A 204 -9.54 0.90 22.00
C ARG A 204 -10.19 -0.10 21.07
N LEU A 205 -9.45 -0.58 20.09
CA LEU A 205 -9.90 -1.54 19.07
C LEU A 205 -9.10 -2.85 19.15
N PRO A 206 -9.21 -3.63 20.23
CA PRO A 206 -8.45 -4.86 20.37
C PRO A 206 -8.88 -5.88 19.29
N GLY A 207 -7.90 -6.46 18.59
CA GLY A 207 -8.14 -7.42 17.52
C GLY A 207 -8.54 -6.79 16.18
N PHE A 208 -8.66 -5.48 16.09
CA PHE A 208 -9.07 -4.80 14.86
C PHE A 208 -7.85 -4.44 13.99
N PRO A 209 -7.87 -4.76 12.67
CA PRO A 209 -6.75 -4.51 11.78
C PRO A 209 -6.52 -3.02 11.52
N ILE A 210 -5.31 -2.53 11.78
CA ILE A 210 -4.88 -1.17 11.48
C ILE A 210 -4.01 -1.17 10.22
N VAL A 211 -4.11 -0.11 9.45
CA VAL A 211 -3.41 0.07 8.18
C VAL A 211 -2.57 1.36 8.23
N LEU A 212 -1.38 1.32 7.61
CA LEU A 212 -0.55 2.49 7.39
C LEU A 212 -0.39 2.80 5.90
N HIS A 213 -0.86 3.98 5.52
CA HIS A 213 -0.61 4.62 4.22
C HIS A 213 0.64 5.50 4.27
N GLY A 214 1.13 5.93 3.12
CA GLY A 214 2.28 6.82 3.02
C GLY A 214 3.56 6.25 3.63
N SER A 215 3.74 4.94 3.60
CA SER A 215 4.75 4.21 4.39
C SER A 215 5.96 3.71 3.61
N SER A 216 6.17 4.14 2.36
CA SER A 216 7.40 3.83 1.62
C SER A 216 8.62 4.40 2.34
N SER A 217 9.71 3.63 2.41
CA SER A 217 10.94 4.01 3.12
C SER A 217 11.88 4.89 2.30
N VAL A 218 11.66 4.95 0.98
CA VAL A 218 12.48 5.72 0.02
C VAL A 218 13.97 5.38 0.20
N PRO A 219 14.41 4.15 -0.18
CA PRO A 219 15.78 3.71 0.03
C PRO A 219 16.80 4.68 -0.58
N GLN A 220 17.75 5.14 0.25
CA GLN A 220 18.65 6.24 -0.11
C GLN A 220 19.70 5.83 -1.16
N ASP A 221 20.05 4.57 -1.24
CA ASP A 221 20.90 4.01 -2.29
C ASP A 221 20.23 4.08 -3.67
N LEU A 222 18.90 3.83 -3.73
CA LEU A 222 18.12 3.97 -4.94
C LEU A 222 17.95 5.44 -5.36
N VAL A 223 17.75 6.35 -4.39
CA VAL A 223 17.74 7.80 -4.64
C VAL A 223 19.08 8.27 -5.21
N ALA A 224 20.19 7.82 -4.59
CA ALA A 224 21.54 8.12 -5.08
C ALA A 224 21.74 7.58 -6.52
N LYS A 225 21.31 6.36 -6.79
CA LYS A 225 21.39 5.76 -8.14
C LYS A 225 20.58 6.54 -9.17
N VAL A 226 19.33 6.95 -8.85
CA VAL A 226 18.52 7.80 -9.73
C VAL A 226 19.24 9.10 -10.06
N ASN A 227 19.81 9.77 -9.04
CA ASN A 227 20.51 11.05 -9.22
C ASN A 227 21.82 10.87 -10.00
N GLN A 228 22.56 9.78 -9.75
CA GLN A 228 23.81 9.46 -10.47
C GLN A 228 23.57 9.30 -11.97
N TYR A 229 22.45 8.70 -12.38
CA TYR A 229 22.14 8.41 -13.76
C TYR A 229 21.12 9.40 -14.38
N GLY A 230 21.28 10.67 -14.05
CA GLY A 230 20.55 11.78 -14.70
C GLY A 230 19.16 12.07 -14.17
N GLY A 231 18.81 11.53 -13.00
CA GLY A 231 17.61 11.94 -12.28
C GLY A 231 17.84 13.19 -11.42
N ASN A 232 16.76 13.69 -10.83
CA ASN A 232 16.79 14.84 -9.93
C ASN A 232 15.81 14.65 -8.79
N MET A 233 16.26 13.96 -7.74
CA MET A 233 15.47 13.71 -6.53
C MET A 233 16.19 14.21 -5.27
N PRO A 234 16.44 15.54 -5.14
CA PRO A 234 17.12 16.08 -3.97
C PRO A 234 16.21 16.01 -2.74
N GLY A 235 16.73 15.45 -1.66
CA GLY A 235 16.03 15.46 -0.36
C GLY A 235 14.83 14.52 -0.25
N ALA A 236 14.70 13.54 -1.15
CA ALA A 236 13.68 12.49 -1.01
C ALA A 236 13.97 11.62 0.22
N ILE A 237 13.04 11.55 1.17
CA ILE A 237 13.17 10.82 2.44
C ILE A 237 11.84 10.16 2.76
N GLY A 238 11.88 8.88 3.14
CA GLY A 238 10.72 8.08 3.54
C GLY A 238 10.68 7.76 5.03
N VAL A 239 9.80 6.82 5.39
CA VAL A 239 9.63 6.36 6.76
C VAL A 239 10.74 5.37 7.13
N PRO A 240 11.39 5.49 8.31
CA PRO A 240 12.39 4.52 8.76
C PRO A 240 11.81 3.10 8.89
N GLU A 241 12.51 2.12 8.36
CA GLU A 241 12.01 0.73 8.29
C GLU A 241 11.89 0.07 9.67
N ASP A 242 12.74 0.42 10.61
CA ASP A 242 12.66 -0.03 12.00
C ASP A 242 11.35 0.41 12.68
N GLN A 243 10.85 1.60 12.34
CA GLN A 243 9.57 2.07 12.84
C GLN A 243 8.39 1.34 12.17
N LEU A 244 8.49 1.02 10.89
CA LEU A 244 7.49 0.19 10.20
C LEU A 244 7.46 -1.23 10.80
N ARG A 245 8.62 -1.82 11.05
CA ARG A 245 8.72 -3.13 11.71
C ARG A 245 8.13 -3.12 13.12
N LYS A 246 8.38 -2.05 13.88
CA LYS A 246 7.76 -1.85 15.20
C LYS A 246 6.24 -1.75 15.08
N ALA A 247 5.73 -0.95 14.13
CA ALA A 247 4.29 -0.81 13.92
C ALA A 247 3.61 -2.16 13.57
N ALA A 248 4.25 -2.96 12.70
CA ALA A 248 3.79 -4.30 12.35
C ALA A 248 3.74 -5.25 13.56
N SER A 249 4.63 -5.10 14.54
CA SER A 249 4.62 -5.91 15.77
C SER A 249 3.51 -5.53 16.78
N LEU A 250 2.76 -4.48 16.51
CA LEU A 250 1.62 -4.03 17.32
C LEU A 250 0.30 -4.48 16.67
N SER A 251 -0.45 -3.54 16.08
CA SER A 251 -1.76 -3.84 15.47
C SER A 251 -1.83 -3.52 13.98
N VAL A 252 -0.71 -3.10 13.38
CA VAL A 252 -0.67 -2.79 11.95
C VAL A 252 -0.58 -4.07 11.14
N CYS A 253 -1.66 -4.36 10.39
CA CYS A 253 -1.79 -5.57 9.60
C CYS A 253 -1.50 -5.36 8.10
N LYS A 254 -1.52 -4.10 7.63
CA LYS A 254 -1.25 -3.73 6.24
C LYS A 254 -0.35 -2.50 6.19
N ILE A 255 0.66 -2.53 5.33
CA ILE A 255 1.55 -1.40 5.06
C ILE A 255 1.58 -1.16 3.55
N ASN A 256 1.22 0.07 3.13
CA ASN A 256 1.22 0.48 1.73
C ASN A 256 2.63 0.82 1.25
N ILE A 257 3.01 0.25 0.10
CA ILE A 257 4.33 0.45 -0.53
C ILE A 257 4.12 0.72 -2.02
N ASP A 258 4.39 1.95 -2.44
CA ASP A 258 4.32 2.40 -3.83
C ASP A 258 5.62 3.08 -4.27
N SER A 259 5.98 4.21 -3.65
CA SER A 259 7.14 5.02 -4.05
C SER A 259 8.44 4.20 -4.15
N ASP A 260 8.61 3.20 -3.29
CA ASP A 260 9.81 2.33 -3.29
C ASP A 260 9.88 1.48 -4.57
N LEU A 261 8.73 0.96 -5.04
CA LEU A 261 8.65 0.18 -6.30
C LEU A 261 8.97 1.06 -7.51
N ARG A 262 8.36 2.25 -7.57
CA ARG A 262 8.60 3.24 -8.63
C ARG A 262 10.08 3.64 -8.67
N LEU A 263 10.68 3.84 -7.50
CA LEU A 263 12.08 4.22 -7.35
C LEU A 263 13.02 3.09 -7.81
N ALA A 264 12.78 1.85 -7.41
CA ALA A 264 13.59 0.71 -7.82
C ALA A 264 13.57 0.50 -9.34
N MET A 265 12.38 0.56 -9.94
CA MET A 265 12.22 0.45 -11.39
C MET A 265 12.93 1.59 -12.12
N THR A 266 12.72 2.83 -11.70
CA THR A 266 13.32 4.02 -12.32
C THR A 266 14.84 4.02 -12.20
N ALA A 267 15.39 3.67 -11.04
CA ALA A 267 16.83 3.58 -10.81
C ALA A 267 17.49 2.57 -11.75
N SER A 268 16.89 1.38 -11.87
CA SER A 268 17.40 0.31 -12.74
C SER A 268 17.34 0.69 -14.23
N ILE A 269 16.25 1.28 -14.69
CA ILE A 269 16.10 1.71 -16.09
C ILE A 269 17.10 2.82 -16.44
N ARG A 270 17.27 3.81 -15.57
CA ARG A 270 18.23 4.90 -15.77
C ARG A 270 19.67 4.39 -15.83
N GLU A 271 20.06 3.53 -14.90
CA GLU A 271 21.37 2.87 -14.90
C GLU A 271 21.59 2.10 -16.20
N HIS A 272 20.62 1.29 -16.63
CA HIS A 272 20.71 0.52 -17.85
C HIS A 272 20.97 1.40 -19.08
N PHE A 273 20.20 2.45 -19.28
CA PHE A 273 20.38 3.35 -20.44
C PHE A 273 21.71 4.11 -20.39
N ALA A 274 22.22 4.43 -19.20
CA ALA A 274 23.51 5.10 -19.08
C ALA A 274 24.68 4.14 -19.42
N LEU A 275 24.59 2.87 -19.00
CA LEU A 275 25.66 1.88 -19.19
C LEU A 275 25.57 1.14 -20.54
N HIS A 276 24.37 1.04 -21.09
CA HIS A 276 24.08 0.33 -22.35
C HIS A 276 23.30 1.23 -23.33
N PRO A 277 23.91 2.34 -23.81
CA PRO A 277 23.19 3.34 -24.59
C PRO A 277 22.71 2.86 -25.98
N ALA A 278 23.20 1.71 -26.44
CA ALA A 278 22.78 1.11 -27.72
C ALA A 278 21.55 0.18 -27.57
N ASP A 279 21.17 -0.16 -26.35
CA ASP A 279 20.03 -1.04 -26.12
C ASP A 279 18.70 -0.32 -26.34
N PHE A 280 17.83 -0.89 -27.16
CA PHE A 280 16.51 -0.37 -27.47
C PHE A 280 15.37 -1.39 -27.39
N ASP A 281 15.69 -2.67 -27.12
CA ASP A 281 14.67 -3.69 -26.86
C ASP A 281 14.15 -3.55 -25.42
N PRO A 282 12.82 -3.34 -25.22
CA PRO A 282 12.23 -3.21 -23.89
C PRO A 282 12.61 -4.34 -22.92
N ARG A 283 12.80 -5.55 -23.41
CA ARG A 283 13.20 -6.70 -22.58
C ARG A 283 14.58 -6.52 -21.94
N GLN A 284 15.47 -5.76 -22.56
CA GLN A 284 16.83 -5.53 -22.07
C GLN A 284 16.84 -4.64 -20.82
N TYR A 285 16.03 -3.57 -20.81
CA TYR A 285 15.99 -2.62 -19.68
C TYR A 285 14.85 -2.88 -18.69
N LEU A 286 13.77 -3.58 -19.07
CA LEU A 286 12.70 -3.94 -18.15
C LEU A 286 13.02 -5.22 -17.35
N LYS A 287 13.80 -6.16 -17.88
CA LYS A 287 14.22 -7.36 -17.15
C LYS A 287 15.02 -7.02 -15.87
N PRO A 288 16.10 -6.20 -15.91
CA PRO A 288 16.78 -5.78 -14.70
C PRO A 288 15.90 -4.93 -13.77
N ALA A 289 14.98 -4.13 -14.31
CA ALA A 289 14.02 -3.37 -13.51
C ALA A 289 13.07 -4.28 -12.72
N ARG A 290 12.55 -5.36 -13.34
CA ARG A 290 11.75 -6.39 -12.66
C ARG A 290 12.55 -7.07 -11.56
N GLN A 291 13.83 -7.39 -11.81
CA GLN A 291 14.72 -7.99 -10.80
C GLN A 291 14.94 -7.04 -9.61
N ALA A 292 15.15 -5.75 -9.85
CA ALA A 292 15.30 -4.75 -8.80
C ALA A 292 14.03 -4.64 -7.92
N ILE A 293 12.84 -4.73 -8.51
CA ILE A 293 11.58 -4.78 -7.77
C ILE A 293 11.51 -6.04 -6.92
N LYS A 294 11.85 -7.20 -7.48
CA LYS A 294 11.87 -8.47 -6.75
C LYS A 294 12.79 -8.42 -5.53
N GLU A 295 13.99 -7.88 -5.68
CA GLU A 295 14.97 -7.72 -4.59
C GLU A 295 14.44 -6.78 -3.49
N LEU A 296 13.88 -5.63 -3.89
CA LEU A 296 13.24 -4.70 -2.96
C LEU A 296 12.10 -5.36 -2.17
N VAL A 297 11.20 -6.04 -2.86
CA VAL A 297 10.04 -6.70 -2.22
C VAL A 297 10.47 -7.84 -1.32
N THR A 298 11.52 -8.60 -1.70
CA THR A 298 12.13 -9.63 -0.85
C THR A 298 12.59 -9.02 0.48
N HIS A 299 13.36 -7.93 0.43
CA HIS A 299 13.77 -7.18 1.61
C HIS A 299 12.58 -6.71 2.45
N LYS A 300 11.57 -6.09 1.80
CA LYS A 300 10.37 -5.63 2.52
C LYS A 300 9.65 -6.76 3.25
N ILE A 301 9.44 -7.90 2.61
CA ILE A 301 8.74 -9.04 3.20
C ILE A 301 9.47 -9.57 4.42
N VAL A 302 10.80 -9.74 4.34
CA VAL A 302 11.61 -10.34 5.42
C VAL A 302 11.91 -9.35 6.53
N ASP A 303 12.50 -8.20 6.20
CA ASP A 303 13.10 -7.32 7.19
C ASP A 303 12.12 -6.28 7.76
N VAL A 304 11.13 -5.85 6.95
CA VAL A 304 10.19 -4.79 7.34
C VAL A 304 8.83 -5.35 7.78
N LEU A 305 8.25 -6.22 6.99
CA LEU A 305 6.90 -6.75 7.22
C LEU A 305 6.92 -7.98 8.14
N GLY A 306 7.92 -8.85 8.01
CA GLY A 306 8.08 -10.08 8.77
C GLY A 306 7.02 -11.13 8.43
N CYS A 307 6.56 -11.17 7.19
CA CYS A 307 5.48 -12.05 6.73
C CYS A 307 5.97 -13.20 5.84
N ASP A 308 7.26 -13.47 5.78
CA ASP A 308 7.83 -14.63 5.10
C ASP A 308 7.30 -15.94 5.72
N GLY A 309 6.96 -16.90 4.87
CA GLY A 309 6.37 -18.19 5.28
C GLY A 309 4.94 -18.12 5.83
N LYS A 310 4.22 -16.99 5.68
CA LYS A 310 2.90 -16.77 6.29
C LYS A 310 1.73 -16.87 5.30
N ALA A 311 1.95 -17.31 4.05
CA ALA A 311 0.89 -17.39 3.04
C ALA A 311 -0.15 -18.49 3.32
N PHE A 312 0.20 -19.55 4.05
CA PHE A 312 -0.63 -20.73 4.26
C PHE A 312 -0.76 -21.12 5.72
#